data_e8a3f08db88d67c24ffb1e7bf9a983ac
#
_entry.id   e8a3f08db88d67c24ffb1e7bf9a983ac
#
_cell.length_a   1.000
_cell.length_b   1.000
_cell.length_c   1.000
_cell.angle_alpha   90.00
_cell.angle_beta   90.00
_cell.angle_gamma   90.00
#
_symmetry.space_group_name_H-M   'P 1'
#
loop_
_entity.id
_entity.type
_entity.pdbx_description
1 polymer ?
#
loop_
_entity_poly.entity_id
_entity_poly.type
_entity_poly.pdbx_seq_one_letter_code
_entity_poly.pdbx_strand_id
1 'polypeptide(L)'
;MTHLKRALAIAAVTGAGAAALMAAAPGASATASRVAYNGACGSGYTVVNSTEVGDKGTAYLTYSSATGKNCLVAIRNVAGEPVPMTIYLSRSDTEIHDIYDSGDYRSYAGPIYVSARGTCVDWWGWIDGVRFEKAETNCG
;
A
#
# COMPACT_ATOMS: atom_id res chain seq x y z
N MET A 1 50.46 21.16 -78.94
CA MET A 1 50.10 19.80 -78.50
C MET A 1 50.29 19.73 -76.99
N THR A 2 49.32 20.00 -76.26
CA THR A 2 49.38 20.17 -74.78
C THR A 2 48.50 19.12 -74.09
N HIS A 3 49.14 18.20 -73.40
CA HIS A 3 48.51 17.17 -72.65
C HIS A 3 48.07 17.71 -71.26
N LEU A 4 46.79 17.82 -71.07
CA LEU A 4 46.16 18.20 -69.81
C LEU A 4 46.02 16.95 -68.95
N LYS A 5 46.83 16.84 -67.90
CA LYS A 5 46.66 15.78 -66.88
C LYS A 5 45.64 16.27 -65.82
N ARG A 6 44.52 15.60 -65.82
CA ARG A 6 43.51 15.78 -64.74
C ARG A 6 43.89 14.92 -63.55
N ALA A 7 44.19 15.53 -62.43
CA ALA A 7 44.35 14.85 -61.14
C ALA A 7 42.95 14.61 -60.55
N LEU A 8 42.60 13.37 -60.26
CA LEU A 8 41.41 13.02 -59.42
C LEU A 8 41.82 13.13 -57.98
N ALA A 9 41.19 14.02 -57.25
CA ALA A 9 41.22 14.06 -55.79
C ALA A 9 40.17 13.10 -55.22
N ILE A 10 40.64 12.08 -54.53
CA ILE A 10 39.78 11.18 -53.77
C ILE A 10 39.57 11.80 -52.39
N ALA A 11 38.34 12.29 -52.12
CA ALA A 11 37.96 12.71 -50.78
C ALA A 11 37.54 11.51 -49.96
N ALA A 12 38.37 11.16 -48.96
CA ALA A 12 38.00 10.19 -47.95
C ALA A 12 37.03 10.81 -46.95
N VAL A 13 35.77 10.38 -46.95
CA VAL A 13 34.80 10.73 -45.95
C VAL A 13 34.98 9.78 -44.79
N THR A 14 35.60 10.25 -43.71
CA THR A 14 35.65 9.56 -42.42
C THR A 14 34.32 9.79 -41.70
N GLY A 15 33.41 8.82 -41.78
CA GLY A 15 32.18 8.81 -40.99
C GLY A 15 32.51 8.52 -39.54
N ALA A 16 32.44 9.54 -38.68
CA ALA A 16 32.45 9.34 -37.25
C ALA A 16 31.05 8.83 -36.81
N GLY A 17 30.98 7.52 -36.57
CA GLY A 17 29.82 6.89 -35.98
C GLY A 17 29.67 7.32 -34.51
N ALA A 18 28.79 8.25 -34.23
CA ALA A 18 28.40 8.54 -32.87
C ALA A 18 27.52 7.38 -32.36
N ALA A 19 28.09 6.46 -31.59
CA ALA A 19 27.33 5.48 -30.84
C ALA A 19 26.57 6.22 -29.72
N ALA A 20 25.28 6.47 -29.94
CA ALA A 20 24.39 6.95 -28.88
C ALA A 20 24.20 5.83 -27.89
N LEU A 21 24.89 5.89 -26.77
CA LEU A 21 24.60 5.09 -25.57
C LEU A 21 23.26 5.53 -25.06
N MET A 22 22.18 4.79 -25.40
CA MET A 22 20.92 4.91 -24.73
C MET A 22 21.10 4.35 -23.30
N ALA A 23 21.36 5.22 -22.34
CA ALA A 23 21.23 4.91 -20.94
C ALA A 23 19.76 4.61 -20.69
N ALA A 24 19.41 3.33 -20.49
CA ALA A 24 18.11 2.95 -19.96
C ALA A 24 18.01 3.58 -18.58
N ALA A 25 17.12 4.56 -18.42
CA ALA A 25 16.76 5.07 -17.11
C ALA A 25 16.23 3.89 -16.28
N PRO A 26 16.71 3.68 -15.02
CA PRO A 26 16.12 2.68 -14.16
C PRO A 26 14.63 3.01 -14.04
N GLY A 27 13.77 2.06 -14.45
CA GLY A 27 12.33 2.21 -14.34
C GLY A 27 11.98 2.52 -12.88
N ALA A 28 11.42 3.69 -12.61
CA ALA A 28 10.86 3.99 -11.31
C ALA A 28 9.77 2.95 -11.05
N SER A 29 9.99 2.01 -10.11
CA SER A 29 8.95 1.11 -9.65
C SER A 29 7.84 1.99 -9.09
N ALA A 30 6.66 1.96 -9.73
CA ALA A 30 5.49 2.60 -9.21
C ALA A 30 5.18 1.93 -7.86
N THR A 31 5.48 2.60 -6.75
CA THR A 31 5.02 2.22 -5.42
C THR A 31 3.50 2.20 -5.48
N ALA A 32 2.88 1.07 -5.16
CA ALA A 32 1.42 0.98 -5.08
C ALA A 32 0.95 2.11 -4.15
N SER A 33 0.07 2.98 -4.67
CA SER A 33 -0.41 4.13 -3.91
C SER A 33 -1.23 3.59 -2.74
N ARG A 34 -0.78 3.90 -1.53
CA ARG A 34 -1.48 3.52 -0.30
C ARG A 34 -2.86 4.16 -0.29
N VAL A 35 -3.91 3.34 -0.17
CA VAL A 35 -5.27 3.85 -0.03
C VAL A 35 -5.40 4.65 1.27
N ALA A 36 -6.07 5.81 1.20
CA ALA A 36 -6.33 6.63 2.38
C ALA A 36 -7.44 6.02 3.26
N TYR A 37 -7.42 6.35 4.55
CA TYR A 37 -8.51 6.00 5.45
C TYR A 37 -9.83 6.63 4.97
N ASN A 38 -10.88 5.82 4.95
CA ASN A 38 -12.18 6.17 4.34
C ASN A 38 -13.22 6.74 5.31
N GLY A 39 -12.87 6.92 6.60
CA GLY A 39 -13.80 7.42 7.60
C GLY A 39 -14.83 6.40 8.11
N ALA A 40 -14.69 5.11 7.78
CA ALA A 40 -15.70 4.08 8.10
C ALA A 40 -16.01 3.93 9.59
N CYS A 41 -15.06 4.23 10.48
CA CYS A 41 -15.27 4.19 11.93
C CYS A 41 -16.17 5.31 12.47
N GLY A 42 -16.43 6.33 11.66
CA GLY A 42 -17.29 7.46 12.02
C GLY A 42 -16.54 8.67 12.56
N SER A 43 -17.30 9.75 12.81
CA SER A 43 -16.76 10.98 13.38
C SER A 43 -16.24 10.75 14.80
N GLY A 44 -15.17 11.48 15.18
CA GLY A 44 -14.56 11.35 16.51
C GLY A 44 -13.53 10.22 16.61
N TYR A 45 -13.29 9.47 15.53
CA TYR A 45 -12.23 8.48 15.45
C TYR A 45 -11.05 9.03 14.65
N THR A 46 -9.86 9.00 15.25
CA THR A 46 -8.62 9.45 14.62
C THR A 46 -7.71 8.25 14.37
N VAL A 47 -7.06 8.20 13.22
CA VAL A 47 -6.08 7.15 12.91
C VAL A 47 -4.90 7.24 13.87
N VAL A 48 -4.64 6.15 14.59
CA VAL A 48 -3.54 6.02 15.57
C VAL A 48 -2.47 5.04 15.12
N ASN A 49 -2.82 4.12 14.22
CA ASN A 49 -1.88 3.17 13.63
C ASN A 49 -2.38 2.69 12.27
N SER A 50 -1.48 2.14 11.48
CA SER A 50 -1.83 1.53 10.19
C SER A 50 -0.74 0.57 9.73
N THR A 51 -1.12 -0.36 8.86
CA THR A 51 -0.16 -1.27 8.23
C THR A 51 -0.61 -1.58 6.80
N GLU A 52 0.35 -1.62 5.90
CA GLU A 52 0.10 -2.10 4.54
C GLU A 52 -0.10 -3.61 4.55
N VAL A 53 -0.99 -4.08 3.69
CA VAL A 53 -1.31 -5.50 3.50
C VAL A 53 -0.80 -5.89 2.11
N GLY A 54 0.52 -5.97 1.97
CA GLY A 54 1.17 -6.14 0.68
C GLY A 54 0.70 -5.09 -0.34
N ASP A 55 0.38 -5.54 -1.53
CA ASP A 55 -0.21 -4.73 -2.60
C ASP A 55 -1.75 -4.67 -2.55
N LYS A 56 -2.39 -5.36 -1.60
CA LYS A 56 -3.85 -5.54 -1.54
C LYS A 56 -4.59 -4.38 -0.92
N GLY A 57 -4.01 -3.75 0.09
CA GLY A 57 -4.69 -2.68 0.83
C GLY A 57 -3.93 -2.17 2.03
N THR A 58 -4.65 -1.48 2.90
CA THR A 58 -4.13 -0.95 4.16
C THR A 58 -5.14 -1.18 5.27
N ALA A 59 -4.68 -1.69 6.40
CA ALA A 59 -5.47 -1.78 7.62
C ALA A 59 -5.20 -0.54 8.49
N TYR A 60 -6.28 0.08 8.99
CA TYR A 60 -6.25 1.28 9.82
C TYR A 60 -6.85 1.01 11.18
N LEU A 61 -6.06 1.26 12.21
CA LEU A 61 -6.53 1.34 13.59
C LEU A 61 -6.83 2.80 13.93
N THR A 62 -8.03 3.06 14.43
CA THR A 62 -8.45 4.38 14.89
C THR A 62 -8.83 4.34 16.37
N TYR A 63 -8.89 5.50 17.01
CA TYR A 63 -9.28 5.64 18.41
C TYR A 63 -10.16 6.85 18.62
N SER A 64 -11.17 6.69 19.49
CA SER A 64 -12.01 7.80 19.97
C SER A 64 -11.75 8.02 21.46
N SER A 65 -11.18 9.17 21.82
CA SER A 65 -10.97 9.55 23.22
C SER A 65 -12.29 9.78 23.97
N ALA A 66 -13.33 10.19 23.26
CA ALA A 66 -14.66 10.41 23.85
C ALA A 66 -15.26 9.08 24.34
N THR A 67 -15.14 8.00 23.58
CA THR A 67 -15.73 6.70 23.91
C THR A 67 -14.75 5.70 24.53
N GLY A 68 -13.44 5.92 24.38
CA GLY A 68 -12.38 4.97 24.78
C GLY A 68 -12.36 3.72 23.92
N LYS A 69 -12.90 3.78 22.70
CA LYS A 69 -12.93 2.65 21.78
C LYS A 69 -11.86 2.78 20.70
N ASN A 70 -11.25 1.64 20.37
CA ASN A 70 -10.53 1.45 19.11
C ASN A 70 -11.47 0.91 18.06
N CYS A 71 -11.20 1.26 16.79
CA CYS A 71 -11.92 0.74 15.64
C CYS A 71 -10.92 0.32 14.56
N LEU A 72 -11.16 -0.84 13.96
CA LEU A 72 -10.36 -1.39 12.88
C LEU A 72 -11.17 -1.44 11.58
N VAL A 73 -10.52 -1.04 10.49
CA VAL A 73 -11.02 -1.21 9.13
C VAL A 73 -9.84 -1.61 8.23
N ALA A 74 -10.08 -2.55 7.32
CA ALA A 74 -9.11 -2.91 6.28
C ALA A 74 -9.67 -2.51 4.92
N ILE A 75 -8.93 -1.69 4.18
CA ILE A 75 -9.39 -1.05 2.94
C ILE A 75 -8.53 -1.55 1.79
N ARG A 76 -9.16 -1.99 0.70
CA ARG A 76 -8.49 -2.44 -0.52
C ARG A 76 -7.90 -1.24 -1.28
N ASN A 77 -6.71 -1.41 -1.85
CA ASN A 77 -6.10 -0.40 -2.73
C ASN A 77 -6.94 -0.15 -3.99
N VAL A 78 -7.60 -1.20 -4.49
CA VAL A 78 -8.48 -1.14 -5.66
C VAL A 78 -9.79 -1.84 -5.32
N ALA A 79 -10.88 -1.09 -5.34
CA ALA A 79 -12.23 -1.65 -5.25
C ALA A 79 -12.60 -2.38 -6.54
N GLY A 80 -13.38 -3.45 -6.44
CA GLY A 80 -13.75 -4.22 -7.63
C GLY A 80 -14.53 -5.48 -7.27
N GLU A 81 -14.29 -6.56 -8.01
CA GLU A 81 -14.90 -7.85 -7.69
C GLU A 81 -14.61 -8.23 -6.23
N PRO A 82 -15.59 -8.82 -5.52
CA PRO A 82 -15.42 -9.18 -4.12
C PRO A 82 -14.23 -10.13 -3.93
N VAL A 83 -13.47 -9.89 -2.86
CA VAL A 83 -12.40 -10.80 -2.42
C VAL A 83 -12.60 -11.16 -0.95
N PRO A 84 -12.15 -12.34 -0.50
CA PRO A 84 -12.24 -12.71 0.90
C PRO A 84 -11.39 -11.78 1.75
N MET A 85 -11.98 -11.25 2.80
CA MET A 85 -11.31 -10.43 3.81
C MET A 85 -11.78 -10.85 5.19
N THR A 86 -10.86 -10.86 6.14
CA THR A 86 -11.17 -11.10 7.55
C THR A 86 -10.31 -10.20 8.40
N ILE A 87 -10.92 -9.53 9.38
CA ILE A 87 -10.22 -8.70 10.35
C ILE A 87 -10.63 -9.05 11.77
N TYR A 88 -9.68 -8.97 12.69
CA TYR A 88 -9.87 -9.21 14.13
C TYR A 88 -9.31 -8.03 14.93
N LEU A 89 -9.98 -7.70 16.02
CA LEU A 89 -9.56 -6.68 16.96
C LEU A 89 -9.83 -7.16 18.39
N SER A 90 -8.82 -7.16 19.25
CA SER A 90 -8.96 -7.55 20.64
C SER A 90 -8.13 -6.66 21.57
N ARG A 91 -8.44 -6.70 22.85
CA ARG A 91 -7.55 -6.16 23.89
C ARG A 91 -6.39 -7.12 24.06
N SER A 92 -5.16 -6.59 24.25
CA SER A 92 -3.98 -7.42 24.47
C SER A 92 -3.96 -8.12 25.84
N ASP A 93 -4.80 -7.69 26.78
CA ASP A 93 -4.91 -8.27 28.13
C ASP A 93 -5.99 -9.38 28.24
N THR A 94 -6.52 -9.85 27.12
CA THR A 94 -7.53 -10.92 27.06
C THR A 94 -7.21 -11.93 25.95
N GLU A 95 -7.58 -13.19 26.17
CA GLU A 95 -7.52 -14.23 25.15
C GLU A 95 -8.81 -14.31 24.30
N ILE A 96 -9.75 -13.39 24.52
CA ILE A 96 -11.02 -13.36 23.78
C ILE A 96 -10.80 -12.65 22.44
N HIS A 97 -10.98 -13.36 21.35
CA HIS A 97 -10.78 -12.90 19.97
C HIS A 97 -12.08 -13.01 19.15
N ASP A 98 -13.21 -12.64 19.74
CA ASP A 98 -14.56 -12.79 19.17
C ASP A 98 -15.04 -11.53 18.42
N ILE A 99 -14.26 -10.46 18.43
CA ILE A 99 -14.57 -9.24 17.67
C ILE A 99 -13.88 -9.33 16.32
N TYR A 100 -14.67 -9.66 15.30
CA TYR A 100 -14.16 -9.83 13.94
C TYR A 100 -15.24 -9.49 12.90
N ASP A 101 -14.78 -9.27 11.67
CA ASP A 101 -15.63 -9.18 10.48
C ASP A 101 -15.00 -10.02 9.37
N SER A 102 -15.80 -10.87 8.73
CA SER A 102 -15.33 -11.82 7.71
C SER A 102 -16.37 -11.96 6.61
N GLY A 103 -15.92 -11.91 5.37
CA GLY A 103 -16.78 -12.05 4.20
C GLY A 103 -16.04 -11.75 2.91
N ASP A 104 -16.82 -11.60 1.83
CA ASP A 104 -16.33 -11.17 0.52
C ASP A 104 -16.68 -9.69 0.31
N TYR A 105 -15.66 -8.86 0.18
CA TYR A 105 -15.82 -7.40 0.14
C TYR A 105 -15.28 -6.79 -1.16
N ARG A 106 -16.01 -5.80 -1.67
CA ARG A 106 -15.62 -5.05 -2.87
C ARG A 106 -14.58 -3.97 -2.57
N SER A 107 -14.63 -3.36 -1.39
CA SER A 107 -13.80 -2.20 -1.05
C SER A 107 -13.15 -2.26 0.33
N TYR A 108 -13.88 -2.64 1.38
CA TYR A 108 -13.32 -2.72 2.74
C TYR A 108 -14.12 -3.68 3.64
N ALA A 109 -13.44 -4.22 4.66
CA ALA A 109 -14.00 -4.98 5.78
C ALA A 109 -14.00 -4.11 7.05
N GLY A 110 -14.94 -4.36 7.94
CA GLY A 110 -15.20 -3.54 9.11
C GLY A 110 -16.24 -2.43 8.82
N PRO A 111 -16.43 -1.49 9.75
CA PRO A 111 -15.66 -1.28 10.99
C PRO A 111 -16.00 -2.27 12.10
N ILE A 112 -15.02 -2.63 12.90
CA ILE A 112 -15.20 -3.36 14.16
C ILE A 112 -14.61 -2.58 15.32
N TYR A 113 -15.18 -2.73 16.54
CA TYR A 113 -14.87 -1.87 17.67
C TYR A 113 -14.55 -2.66 18.93
N VAL A 114 -13.58 -2.18 19.73
CA VAL A 114 -13.29 -2.70 21.07
C VAL A 114 -13.10 -1.56 22.06
N SER A 115 -13.68 -1.70 23.26
CA SER A 115 -13.42 -0.77 24.38
C SER A 115 -12.10 -1.13 25.03
N ALA A 116 -11.09 -0.24 24.93
CA ALA A 116 -9.74 -0.49 25.39
C ALA A 116 -9.03 0.78 25.87
N ARG A 117 -9.76 1.62 26.63
CA ARG A 117 -9.16 2.82 27.22
C ARG A 117 -8.02 2.43 28.17
N GLY A 118 -6.81 2.95 27.92
CA GLY A 118 -5.63 2.67 28.72
C GLY A 118 -5.13 1.23 28.63
N THR A 119 -5.50 0.51 27.59
CA THR A 119 -5.10 -0.89 27.35
C THR A 119 -4.64 -1.05 25.91
N CYS A 120 -3.56 -1.79 25.69
CA CYS A 120 -3.09 -2.12 24.36
C CYS A 120 -4.10 -2.96 23.60
N VAL A 121 -4.07 -2.89 22.29
CA VAL A 121 -4.88 -3.71 21.39
C VAL A 121 -4.02 -4.50 20.42
N ASP A 122 -4.49 -5.70 20.10
CA ASP A 122 -3.97 -6.57 19.05
C ASP A 122 -4.95 -6.59 17.89
N TRP A 123 -4.44 -6.54 16.68
CA TRP A 123 -5.26 -6.56 15.49
C TRP A 123 -4.54 -7.24 14.33
N TRP A 124 -5.29 -8.08 13.62
CA TRP A 124 -4.75 -8.89 12.52
C TRP A 124 -5.86 -9.23 11.53
N GLY A 125 -5.45 -9.82 10.42
CA GLY A 125 -6.40 -10.27 9.41
C GLY A 125 -5.75 -10.58 8.09
N TRP A 126 -6.59 -10.66 7.07
CA TRP A 126 -6.21 -10.96 5.69
C TRP A 126 -7.01 -10.12 4.71
N ILE A 127 -6.38 -9.69 3.64
CA ILE A 127 -7.03 -9.20 2.43
C ILE A 127 -6.57 -10.11 1.29
N ASP A 128 -7.50 -10.84 0.67
CA ASP A 128 -7.23 -11.70 -0.48
C ASP A 128 -6.00 -12.61 -0.25
N GLY A 129 -5.97 -13.30 0.89
CA GLY A 129 -4.92 -14.21 1.29
C GLY A 129 -3.62 -13.58 1.83
N VAL A 130 -3.47 -12.26 1.77
CA VAL A 130 -2.30 -11.55 2.32
C VAL A 130 -2.57 -11.16 3.76
N ARG A 131 -1.72 -11.64 4.69
CA ARG A 131 -1.85 -11.42 6.14
C ARG A 131 -1.24 -10.11 6.58
N PHE A 132 -1.85 -9.50 7.59
CA PHE A 132 -1.27 -8.45 8.42
C PHE A 132 -1.48 -8.76 9.91
N GLU A 133 -0.61 -8.21 10.76
CA GLU A 133 -0.71 -8.38 12.21
C GLU A 133 0.03 -7.25 12.92
N LYS A 134 -0.55 -6.76 13.99
CA LYS A 134 0.04 -5.83 14.95
C LYS A 134 -0.39 -6.23 16.36
N ALA A 135 0.55 -6.27 17.28
CA ALA A 135 0.30 -6.60 18.67
C ALA A 135 0.74 -5.46 19.60
N GLU A 136 0.08 -5.35 20.74
CA GLU A 136 0.42 -4.40 21.82
C GLU A 136 0.53 -2.95 21.33
N THR A 137 -0.44 -2.50 20.55
CA THR A 137 -0.48 -1.13 20.01
C THR A 137 -1.52 -0.29 20.72
N ASN A 138 -1.38 1.06 20.65
CA ASN A 138 -2.30 2.04 21.24
C ASN A 138 -2.60 1.76 22.72
N CYS A 139 -1.57 1.67 23.52
CA CYS A 139 -1.65 1.27 24.94
C CYS A 139 -2.18 2.36 25.89
N GLY A 140 -2.44 3.57 25.43
CA GLY A 140 -2.96 4.66 26.26
C GLY A 140 -2.22 5.96 26.14
#